data_85feff608718076c865e81c542300739
#
_entry.id   85feff608718076c865e81c542300739
#
_cell.length_a   1.000
_cell.length_b   1.000
_cell.length_c   1.000
_cell.angle_alpha   90.00
_cell.angle_beta   90.00
_cell.angle_gamma   90.00
#
_symmetry.space_group_name_H-M   'P 1'
#
loop_
_entity.id
_entity.type
_entity.pdbx_description
1 polymer ?
#
loop_
_entity_poly.entity_id
_entity_poly.type
_entity_poly.pdbx_seq_one_letter_code
_entity_poly.pdbx_strand_id
1 'polypeptide(L)'
;MYGAAAIELAWTVPPILIVVVLVLVTARTIGEIQKPELPTGSEQVRIIGHRFWWEVRYPKYDVVTANEIHVPLSDRSKRIATEIVLESADVIHGFWVPQLNGKTMLVPNYRNTMWVEPYKTGIYLGNCTVLCGAQHANMLIRVIVDPPKRFQQWLNEQKATPGNDQVVEEGKRQFIANSCGACHEIGGTNAKGVFGPNLTHFASRQTLGSGVAENNEANLRSWLQDPQVLKPGCLMPNMKLGDKQLESILTYLRTLK
;
A
#
# COMPACT_ATOMS: atom_id res chain seq x y z
N MET A 1 -45.90 -45.38 -19.93
CA MET A 1 -45.31 -44.13 -20.40
C MET A 1 -45.05 -43.23 -19.20
N TYR A 2 -43.81 -43.01 -18.90
CA TYR A 2 -43.42 -42.17 -17.76
C TYR A 2 -42.86 -40.86 -18.36
N GLY A 3 -43.72 -39.91 -18.52
CA GLY A 3 -43.32 -38.56 -18.96
C GLY A 3 -44.57 -37.69 -19.24
N ALA A 4 -44.71 -36.60 -18.51
CA ALA A 4 -45.70 -35.58 -18.75
C ALA A 4 -44.97 -34.34 -19.31
N ALA A 5 -44.88 -34.26 -20.64
CA ALA A 5 -44.10 -33.18 -21.33
C ALA A 5 -44.43 -31.77 -20.80
N ALA A 6 -45.69 -31.52 -20.43
CA ALA A 6 -46.04 -30.22 -19.84
C ALA A 6 -45.39 -29.95 -18.48
N ILE A 7 -45.28 -30.98 -17.66
CA ILE A 7 -44.62 -30.90 -16.33
C ILE A 7 -43.10 -30.75 -16.52
N GLU A 8 -42.51 -31.54 -17.43
CA GLU A 8 -41.09 -31.49 -17.77
C GLU A 8 -40.70 -30.10 -18.27
N LEU A 9 -41.48 -29.48 -19.15
CA LEU A 9 -41.27 -28.13 -19.60
C LEU A 9 -41.41 -27.11 -18.47
N ALA A 10 -42.45 -27.30 -17.59
CA ALA A 10 -42.71 -26.37 -16.48
C ALA A 10 -41.55 -26.26 -15.48
N TRP A 11 -40.79 -27.33 -15.24
CA TRP A 11 -39.62 -27.26 -14.37
C TRP A 11 -38.27 -27.02 -15.10
N THR A 12 -38.23 -27.17 -16.44
CA THR A 12 -36.99 -26.97 -17.22
C THR A 12 -36.90 -25.55 -17.78
N VAL A 13 -37.99 -25.02 -18.34
CA VAL A 13 -37.97 -23.71 -19.01
C VAL A 13 -37.71 -22.55 -18.04
N PRO A 14 -38.39 -22.43 -16.88
CA PRO A 14 -38.10 -21.35 -15.95
C PRO A 14 -36.65 -21.31 -15.43
N PRO A 15 -36.04 -22.42 -14.98
CA PRO A 15 -34.61 -22.40 -14.61
C PRO A 15 -33.69 -21.98 -15.76
N ILE A 16 -33.94 -22.44 -16.99
CA ILE A 16 -33.12 -22.03 -18.15
C ILE A 16 -33.21 -20.51 -18.37
N LEU A 17 -34.43 -19.93 -18.32
CA LEU A 17 -34.60 -18.48 -18.46
C LEU A 17 -33.88 -17.71 -17.36
N ILE A 18 -33.94 -18.19 -16.10
CA ILE A 18 -33.21 -17.59 -14.98
C ILE A 18 -31.71 -17.63 -15.24
N VAL A 19 -31.17 -18.76 -15.67
CA VAL A 19 -29.73 -18.90 -16.00
C VAL A 19 -29.32 -17.95 -17.11
N VAL A 20 -30.12 -17.83 -18.18
CA VAL A 20 -29.83 -16.90 -19.28
C VAL A 20 -29.78 -15.45 -18.76
N VAL A 21 -30.74 -15.03 -17.94
CA VAL A 21 -30.75 -13.70 -17.35
C VAL A 21 -29.51 -13.49 -16.47
N LEU A 22 -29.18 -14.46 -15.61
CA LEU A 22 -28.00 -14.38 -14.75
C LEU A 22 -26.69 -14.28 -15.56
N VAL A 23 -26.55 -15.06 -16.64
CA VAL A 23 -25.38 -14.98 -17.53
C VAL A 23 -25.26 -13.60 -18.17
N LEU A 24 -26.35 -13.03 -18.69
CA LEU A 24 -26.34 -11.69 -19.30
C LEU A 24 -25.97 -10.60 -18.27
N VAL A 25 -26.58 -10.64 -17.09
CA VAL A 25 -26.27 -9.68 -16.02
C VAL A 25 -24.82 -9.82 -15.57
N THR A 26 -24.33 -11.06 -15.38
CA THR A 26 -22.96 -11.33 -14.97
C THR A 26 -21.96 -10.85 -16.03
N ALA A 27 -22.19 -11.14 -17.30
CA ALA A 27 -21.32 -10.72 -18.40
C ALA A 27 -21.22 -9.19 -18.48
N ARG A 28 -22.36 -8.51 -18.32
CA ARG A 28 -22.40 -7.04 -18.26
C ARG A 28 -21.60 -6.51 -17.07
N THR A 29 -21.83 -7.04 -15.87
CA THR A 29 -21.15 -6.62 -14.65
C THR A 29 -19.63 -6.85 -14.74
N ILE A 30 -19.20 -7.99 -15.30
CA ILE A 30 -17.78 -8.26 -15.54
C ILE A 30 -17.20 -7.21 -16.49
N GLY A 31 -17.88 -6.88 -17.59
CA GLY A 31 -17.45 -5.85 -18.52
C GLY A 31 -17.30 -4.47 -17.88
N GLU A 32 -18.22 -4.10 -16.98
CA GLU A 32 -18.17 -2.83 -16.25
C GLU A 32 -17.01 -2.80 -15.21
N ILE A 33 -16.67 -3.95 -14.60
CA ILE A 33 -15.62 -4.04 -13.57
C ILE A 33 -14.22 -4.16 -14.19
N GLN A 34 -14.07 -4.91 -15.28
CA GLN A 34 -12.75 -5.26 -15.82
C GLN A 34 -12.09 -4.19 -16.70
N LYS A 35 -12.82 -3.26 -17.25
CA LYS A 35 -12.30 -2.23 -18.16
C LYS A 35 -12.98 -0.88 -17.97
N PRO A 36 -12.75 -0.18 -16.88
CA PRO A 36 -13.03 1.24 -16.93
C PRO A 36 -11.98 1.87 -17.86
N GLU A 37 -12.40 2.48 -18.96
CA GLU A 37 -11.59 3.50 -19.60
C GLU A 37 -11.51 4.65 -18.59
N LEU A 38 -10.39 4.74 -17.89
CA LEU A 38 -10.18 5.80 -16.92
C LEU A 38 -10.06 7.12 -17.65
N PRO A 39 -10.87 8.13 -17.32
CA PRO A 39 -10.82 9.43 -17.99
C PRO A 39 -9.46 10.08 -17.85
N THR A 40 -9.13 10.93 -18.82
CA THR A 40 -7.96 11.81 -18.71
C THR A 40 -8.02 12.61 -17.41
N GLY A 41 -6.97 12.52 -16.61
CA GLY A 41 -6.90 13.16 -15.28
C GLY A 41 -7.07 12.20 -14.10
N SER A 42 -7.36 10.91 -14.34
CA SER A 42 -7.25 9.89 -13.30
C SER A 42 -5.82 9.77 -12.80
N GLU A 43 -5.68 9.57 -11.49
CA GLU A 43 -4.36 9.37 -10.88
C GLU A 43 -3.94 7.90 -11.02
N GLN A 44 -2.62 7.68 -11.11
CA GLN A 44 -2.04 6.34 -11.11
C GLN A 44 -1.12 6.17 -9.91
N VAL A 45 -1.35 5.10 -9.16
CA VAL A 45 -0.49 4.69 -8.05
C VAL A 45 0.04 3.29 -8.34
N ARG A 46 1.35 3.12 -8.27
CA ARG A 46 2.01 1.82 -8.43
C ARG A 46 2.36 1.28 -7.06
N ILE A 47 1.91 0.08 -6.75
CA ILE A 47 2.14 -0.61 -5.49
C ILE A 47 2.97 -1.86 -5.78
N ILE A 48 4.11 -1.98 -5.11
CA ILE A 48 5.03 -3.10 -5.23
C ILE A 48 5.06 -3.82 -3.88
N GLY A 49 4.65 -5.10 -3.88
CA GLY A 49 4.69 -5.94 -2.69
C GLY A 49 6.10 -6.45 -2.42
N HIS A 50 6.57 -6.31 -1.18
CA HIS A 50 7.79 -6.90 -0.63
C HIS A 50 7.43 -7.71 0.62
N ARG A 51 8.25 -8.65 1.05
CA ARG A 51 8.14 -9.31 2.36
C ARG A 51 8.70 -8.39 3.47
N PHE A 52 7.93 -7.76 4.33
CA PHE A 52 6.46 -7.79 4.49
C PHE A 52 5.98 -6.35 4.59
N TRP A 53 6.03 -5.62 3.48
CA TRP A 53 5.70 -4.19 3.39
C TRP A 53 5.30 -3.81 1.95
N TRP A 54 4.77 -2.61 1.77
CA TRP A 54 4.28 -2.10 0.50
C TRP A 54 5.10 -0.88 0.08
N GLU A 55 5.76 -0.97 -1.06
CA GLU A 55 6.34 0.20 -1.72
C GLU A 55 5.26 0.87 -2.55
N VAL A 56 5.17 2.21 -2.44
CA VAL A 56 4.15 3.01 -3.10
C VAL A 56 4.82 4.08 -3.94
N ARG A 57 4.54 4.08 -5.23
CA ARG A 57 5.09 5.04 -6.19
C ARG A 57 3.98 5.83 -6.86
N TYR A 58 4.21 7.11 -7.04
CA TYR A 58 3.37 8.03 -7.82
C TYR A 58 4.17 8.49 -9.04
N PRO A 59 4.14 7.75 -10.17
CA PRO A 59 5.06 7.97 -11.29
C PRO A 59 4.99 9.37 -11.88
N LYS A 60 3.76 9.92 -11.99
CA LYS A 60 3.52 11.29 -12.50
C LYS A 60 4.22 12.36 -11.68
N TYR A 61 4.51 12.11 -10.43
CA TYR A 61 5.04 13.09 -9.48
C TYR A 61 6.47 12.81 -9.01
N ASP A 62 7.02 11.67 -9.41
CA ASP A 62 8.33 11.16 -8.95
C ASP A 62 8.41 11.04 -7.41
N VAL A 63 7.31 10.58 -6.80
CA VAL A 63 7.21 10.39 -5.35
C VAL A 63 7.24 8.90 -5.02
N VAL A 64 8.09 8.52 -4.06
CA VAL A 64 8.19 7.16 -3.52
C VAL A 64 7.97 7.20 -2.01
N THR A 65 7.02 6.40 -1.52
CA THR A 65 6.74 6.23 -0.10
C THR A 65 6.48 4.76 0.23
N ALA A 66 5.99 4.47 1.43
CA ALA A 66 5.71 3.08 1.82
C ALA A 66 4.52 2.96 2.78
N ASN A 67 3.79 1.84 2.66
CA ASN A 67 2.73 1.34 3.55
C ASN A 67 1.46 2.17 3.65
N GLU A 68 1.53 3.49 3.51
CA GLU A 68 0.39 4.40 3.50
C GLU A 68 0.18 4.90 2.07
N ILE A 69 -0.99 4.64 1.52
CA ILE A 69 -1.34 4.90 0.13
C ILE A 69 -2.31 6.07 0.11
N HIS A 70 -1.88 7.23 -0.33
CA HIS A 70 -2.73 8.39 -0.47
C HIS A 70 -3.41 8.38 -1.83
N VAL A 71 -4.72 8.60 -1.85
CA VAL A 71 -5.49 8.74 -3.09
C VAL A 71 -6.46 9.91 -2.97
N PRO A 72 -6.74 10.62 -4.06
CA PRO A 72 -7.74 11.69 -4.03
C PRO A 72 -9.15 11.11 -3.96
N LEU A 73 -10.06 11.87 -3.36
CA LEU A 73 -11.49 11.61 -3.42
C LEU A 73 -11.94 11.61 -4.89
N SER A 74 -12.71 10.60 -5.28
CA SER A 74 -13.22 10.44 -6.64
C SER A 74 -14.39 11.37 -6.95
N ASP A 75 -14.49 11.80 -8.21
CA ASP A 75 -15.61 12.60 -8.72
C ASP A 75 -16.53 11.72 -9.59
N ARG A 76 -17.68 11.36 -9.06
CA ARG A 76 -18.69 10.56 -9.78
C ARG A 76 -19.14 11.19 -11.10
N SER A 77 -19.28 12.51 -11.13
CA SER A 77 -19.81 13.22 -12.32
C SER A 77 -18.83 13.12 -13.49
N LYS A 78 -17.53 13.02 -13.20
CA LYS A 78 -16.44 12.94 -14.17
C LYS A 78 -15.89 11.53 -14.33
N ARG A 79 -16.40 10.55 -13.57
CA ARG A 79 -15.87 9.17 -13.49
C ARG A 79 -14.37 9.11 -13.18
N ILE A 80 -13.86 10.11 -12.45
CA ILE A 80 -12.43 10.12 -12.05
C ILE A 80 -12.23 9.08 -10.98
N ALA A 81 -11.33 8.15 -11.26
CA ALA A 81 -10.91 7.08 -10.35
C ALA A 81 -9.39 7.13 -10.17
N THR A 82 -8.87 6.33 -9.24
CA THR A 82 -7.44 6.08 -9.13
C THR A 82 -7.11 4.70 -9.67
N GLU A 83 -6.22 4.63 -10.66
CA GLU A 83 -5.67 3.38 -11.14
C GLU A 83 -4.61 2.88 -10.16
N ILE A 84 -4.72 1.62 -9.76
CA ILE A 84 -3.73 0.94 -8.92
C ILE A 84 -3.03 -0.10 -9.78
N VAL A 85 -1.74 0.12 -10.04
CA VAL A 85 -0.86 -0.85 -10.71
C VAL A 85 -0.18 -1.70 -9.65
N LEU A 86 -0.28 -3.01 -9.76
CA LEU A 86 0.13 -3.99 -8.76
C LEU A 86 1.25 -4.88 -9.29
N GLU A 87 2.38 -4.88 -8.62
CA GLU A 87 3.56 -5.67 -8.94
C GLU A 87 4.15 -6.31 -7.68
N SER A 88 4.98 -7.31 -7.83
CA SER A 88 5.71 -7.92 -6.71
C SER A 88 7.21 -7.94 -6.98
N ALA A 89 7.98 -7.62 -5.97
CA ALA A 89 9.45 -7.68 -5.99
C ALA A 89 10.01 -9.07 -5.59
N ASP A 90 9.18 -9.92 -4.98
CA ASP A 90 9.66 -11.20 -4.42
C ASP A 90 8.67 -12.35 -4.63
N VAL A 91 7.68 -12.53 -3.80
CA VAL A 91 6.69 -13.61 -3.86
C VAL A 91 5.30 -13.08 -4.26
N ILE A 92 4.34 -13.96 -4.43
CA ILE A 92 2.95 -13.51 -4.68
C ILE A 92 2.39 -12.90 -3.41
N HIS A 93 1.77 -11.70 -3.54
CA HIS A 93 0.98 -11.04 -2.51
C HIS A 93 -0.46 -10.85 -3.00
N GLY A 94 -1.36 -10.45 -2.12
CA GLY A 94 -2.72 -10.09 -2.48
C GLY A 94 -3.09 -8.73 -1.91
N PHE A 95 -3.51 -7.81 -2.75
CA PHE A 95 -3.98 -6.50 -2.33
C PHE A 95 -5.49 -6.53 -2.15
N TRP A 96 -5.95 -6.14 -0.97
CA TRP A 96 -7.37 -6.07 -0.69
C TRP A 96 -7.70 -5.02 0.36
N VAL A 97 -8.51 -4.06 -0.03
CA VAL A 97 -9.14 -3.07 0.85
C VAL A 97 -10.64 -3.20 0.67
N PRO A 98 -11.33 -3.93 1.58
CA PRO A 98 -12.71 -4.39 1.38
C PRO A 98 -13.73 -3.31 1.00
N GLN A 99 -13.54 -2.10 1.53
CA GLN A 99 -14.45 -0.97 1.32
C GLN A 99 -14.20 -0.20 0.02
N LEU A 100 -13.11 -0.50 -0.71
CA LEU A 100 -12.72 0.23 -1.92
C LEU A 100 -12.93 -0.60 -3.18
N ASN A 101 -12.52 -1.86 -3.18
CA ASN A 101 -12.69 -2.76 -4.33
C ASN A 101 -12.43 -4.23 -3.96
N GLY A 102 -12.54 -5.13 -4.96
CA GLY A 102 -12.21 -6.54 -4.86
C GLY A 102 -10.72 -6.82 -4.60
N LYS A 103 -10.36 -8.11 -4.55
CA LYS A 103 -8.98 -8.58 -4.36
C LYS A 103 -8.26 -8.71 -5.69
N THR A 104 -6.99 -8.29 -5.73
CA THR A 104 -6.12 -8.50 -6.88
C THR A 104 -4.74 -8.97 -6.42
N MET A 105 -4.16 -9.94 -7.12
CA MET A 105 -2.84 -10.48 -6.81
C MET A 105 -1.72 -9.62 -7.36
N LEU A 106 -0.62 -9.53 -6.60
CA LEU A 106 0.67 -9.06 -7.06
C LEU A 106 1.53 -10.27 -7.39
N VAL A 107 1.89 -10.44 -8.64
CA VAL A 107 2.63 -11.61 -9.14
C VAL A 107 4.00 -11.16 -9.62
N PRO A 108 5.11 -11.83 -9.22
CA PRO A 108 6.43 -11.51 -9.75
C PRO A 108 6.47 -11.53 -11.28
N ASN A 109 7.13 -10.54 -11.87
CA ASN A 109 7.26 -10.36 -13.32
C ASN A 109 5.94 -10.19 -14.09
N TYR A 110 4.85 -9.91 -13.39
CA TYR A 110 3.55 -9.66 -14.00
C TYR A 110 2.92 -8.39 -13.42
N ARG A 111 2.35 -7.56 -14.28
CA ARG A 111 1.66 -6.34 -13.91
C ARG A 111 0.16 -6.56 -13.93
N ASN A 112 -0.47 -6.49 -12.76
CA ASN A 112 -1.92 -6.41 -12.63
C ASN A 112 -2.36 -4.96 -12.46
N THR A 113 -3.60 -4.68 -12.83
CA THR A 113 -4.23 -3.39 -12.60
C THR A 113 -5.59 -3.57 -11.95
N MET A 114 -5.95 -2.64 -11.10
CA MET A 114 -7.28 -2.45 -10.57
C MET A 114 -7.53 -0.95 -10.42
N TRP A 115 -8.73 -0.57 -10.05
CA TRP A 115 -9.07 0.82 -9.82
C TRP A 115 -9.91 0.98 -8.57
N VAL A 116 -9.85 2.15 -7.96
CA VAL A 116 -10.62 2.50 -6.78
C VAL A 116 -11.33 3.83 -6.98
N GLU A 117 -12.57 3.90 -6.52
CA GLU A 117 -13.40 5.10 -6.58
C GLU A 117 -13.94 5.47 -5.19
N PRO A 118 -13.09 5.99 -4.31
CA PRO A 118 -13.54 6.40 -2.99
C PRO A 118 -14.40 7.67 -3.07
N TYR A 119 -15.59 7.61 -2.48
CA TYR A 119 -16.55 8.75 -2.44
C TYR A 119 -16.67 9.40 -1.07
N LYS A 120 -15.87 8.97 -0.12
CA LYS A 120 -15.77 9.58 1.21
C LYS A 120 -14.30 9.66 1.60
N THR A 121 -13.89 10.76 2.20
CA THR A 121 -12.58 10.91 2.82
C THR A 121 -12.46 10.04 4.07
N GLY A 122 -11.27 9.59 4.39
CA GLY A 122 -11.01 8.76 5.56
C GLY A 122 -9.88 7.76 5.36
N ILE A 123 -9.73 6.87 6.33
CA ILE A 123 -8.73 5.81 6.31
C ILE A 123 -9.43 4.47 6.07
N TYR A 124 -8.99 3.76 5.06
CA TYR A 124 -9.52 2.47 4.64
C TYR A 124 -8.47 1.40 4.88
N LEU A 125 -8.80 0.43 5.72
CA LEU A 125 -7.88 -0.62 6.10
C LEU A 125 -8.03 -1.85 5.22
N GLY A 126 -6.91 -2.52 4.97
CA GLY A 126 -6.84 -3.74 4.20
C GLY A 126 -5.68 -4.62 4.62
N ASN A 127 -5.57 -5.78 3.97
CA ASN A 127 -4.56 -6.78 4.30
C ASN A 127 -3.97 -7.42 3.04
N CYS A 128 -2.76 -7.97 3.16
CA CYS A 128 -2.30 -8.99 2.25
C CYS A 128 -3.21 -10.23 2.34
N THR A 129 -3.65 -10.78 1.21
CA THR A 129 -4.61 -11.90 1.16
C THR A 129 -4.05 -13.18 0.55
N VAL A 130 -2.76 -13.20 0.20
CA VAL A 130 -2.06 -14.39 -0.29
C VAL A 130 -0.88 -14.66 0.65
N LEU A 131 -0.78 -15.88 1.15
CA LEU A 131 0.28 -16.27 2.09
C LEU A 131 1.66 -16.00 1.48
N CYS A 132 2.35 -15.01 2.01
CA CYS A 132 3.65 -14.53 1.52
C CYS A 132 4.82 -14.84 2.47
N GLY A 133 4.56 -15.45 3.61
CA GLY A 133 5.58 -15.85 4.60
C GLY A 133 5.21 -15.50 6.05
N ALA A 134 6.22 -15.48 6.93
CA ALA A 134 6.05 -15.40 8.39
C ALA A 134 5.22 -14.21 8.89
N GLN A 135 5.31 -13.06 8.22
CA GLN A 135 4.59 -11.85 8.60
C GLN A 135 3.43 -11.49 7.64
N HIS A 136 2.89 -12.51 6.97
CA HIS A 136 1.72 -12.34 6.12
C HIS A 136 0.54 -11.65 6.84
N ALA A 137 0.20 -12.07 8.04
CA ALA A 137 -0.89 -11.49 8.84
C ALA A 137 -0.64 -10.03 9.26
N ASN A 138 0.62 -9.62 9.34
CA ASN A 138 1.07 -8.28 9.73
C ASN A 138 1.59 -7.46 8.55
N MET A 139 1.17 -7.79 7.35
CA MET A 139 1.39 -7.00 6.13
C MET A 139 0.09 -6.24 5.81
N LEU A 140 -0.17 -5.22 6.63
CA LEU A 140 -1.41 -4.45 6.60
C LEU A 140 -1.35 -3.37 5.50
N ILE A 141 -2.53 -2.96 5.03
CA ILE A 141 -2.71 -1.92 4.03
C ILE A 141 -3.47 -0.77 4.67
N ARG A 142 -3.04 0.45 4.40
CA ARG A 142 -3.71 1.68 4.82
C ARG A 142 -3.86 2.59 3.61
N VAL A 143 -5.09 2.79 3.15
CA VAL A 143 -5.41 3.76 2.10
C VAL A 143 -6.02 5.00 2.75
N ILE A 144 -5.41 6.14 2.50
CA ILE A 144 -5.83 7.45 3.01
C ILE A 144 -6.47 8.20 1.85
N VAL A 145 -7.77 8.46 1.96
CA VAL A 145 -8.54 9.20 0.96
C VAL A 145 -8.60 10.65 1.36
N ASP A 146 -7.92 11.48 0.60
CA ASP A 146 -7.82 12.91 0.85
C ASP A 146 -8.74 13.72 -0.07
N PRO A 147 -9.25 14.89 0.39
CA PRO A 147 -9.80 15.88 -0.52
C PRO A 147 -8.76 16.24 -1.60
N PRO A 148 -9.15 16.53 -2.86
CA PRO A 148 -8.20 16.75 -3.95
C PRO A 148 -7.12 17.80 -3.65
N LYS A 149 -7.49 18.90 -2.98
CA LYS A 149 -6.52 19.94 -2.55
C LYS A 149 -5.49 19.41 -1.54
N ARG A 150 -5.94 18.61 -0.56
CA ARG A 150 -5.04 18.03 0.46
C ARG A 150 -4.10 16.99 -0.17
N PHE A 151 -4.61 16.17 -1.10
CA PHE A 151 -3.79 15.22 -1.85
C PHE A 151 -2.67 15.93 -2.62
N GLN A 152 -2.97 17.02 -3.33
CA GLN A 152 -1.93 17.81 -4.03
C GLN A 152 -0.94 18.45 -3.05
N GLN A 153 -1.40 18.95 -1.91
CA GLN A 153 -0.54 19.48 -0.87
C GLN A 153 0.38 18.37 -0.33
N TRP A 154 -0.15 17.19 -0.02
CA TRP A 154 0.64 16.04 0.44
C TRP A 154 1.70 15.62 -0.59
N LEU A 155 1.35 15.58 -1.88
CA LEU A 155 2.33 15.31 -2.95
C LEU A 155 3.47 16.34 -2.97
N ASN A 156 3.17 17.62 -2.75
CA ASN A 156 4.20 18.65 -2.70
C ASN A 156 5.08 18.51 -1.44
N GLU A 157 4.50 18.14 -0.31
CA GLU A 157 5.23 17.81 0.92
C GLU A 157 6.19 16.63 0.68
N GLN A 158 5.74 15.58 -0.02
CA GLN A 158 6.57 14.41 -0.35
C GLN A 158 7.71 14.69 -1.35
N LYS A 159 7.65 15.76 -2.12
CA LYS A 159 8.74 16.21 -3.01
C LYS A 159 9.81 17.03 -2.31
N ALA A 160 9.48 17.58 -1.16
CA ALA A 160 10.42 18.39 -0.40
C ALA A 160 11.55 17.49 0.14
N THR A 161 12.77 18.00 0.12
CA THR A 161 13.86 17.35 0.85
C THR A 161 13.68 17.66 2.33
N PRO A 162 13.74 16.67 3.24
CA PRO A 162 13.66 16.93 4.67
C PRO A 162 14.72 17.94 5.12
N GLY A 163 14.36 18.82 6.06
CA GLY A 163 15.23 19.88 6.56
C GLY A 163 16.55 19.31 7.13
N ASN A 164 17.62 20.09 6.98
CA ASN A 164 18.97 19.70 7.39
C ASN A 164 19.36 20.51 8.64
N ASP A 165 18.75 20.17 9.78
CA ASP A 165 19.09 20.81 11.07
C ASP A 165 20.40 20.23 11.63
N GLN A 166 21.27 21.10 12.13
CA GLN A 166 22.56 20.71 12.74
C GLN A 166 22.40 19.69 13.89
N VAL A 167 21.27 19.74 14.58
CA VAL A 167 20.95 18.83 15.70
C VAL A 167 20.82 17.37 15.26
N VAL A 168 20.55 17.12 13.97
CA VAL A 168 20.33 15.76 13.43
C VAL A 168 21.54 15.17 12.69
N GLU A 169 22.61 15.93 12.52
CA GLU A 169 23.82 15.45 11.81
C GLU A 169 24.45 14.22 12.48
N GLU A 170 24.45 14.16 13.81
CA GLU A 170 24.90 12.97 14.55
C GLU A 170 24.03 11.75 14.22
N GLY A 171 22.70 11.90 14.25
CA GLY A 171 21.77 10.82 13.93
C GLY A 171 21.91 10.33 12.49
N LYS A 172 22.10 11.25 11.53
CA LYS A 172 22.38 10.94 10.13
C LYS A 172 23.71 10.17 9.98
N ARG A 173 24.76 10.61 10.68
CA ARG A 173 26.04 9.90 10.70
C ARG A 173 25.91 8.50 11.27
N GLN A 174 25.20 8.35 12.41
CA GLN A 174 24.95 7.06 13.04
C GLN A 174 24.09 6.15 12.15
N PHE A 175 23.10 6.68 11.45
CA PHE A 175 22.29 5.94 10.48
C PHE A 175 23.14 5.32 9.36
N ILE A 176 24.08 6.07 8.81
CA ILE A 176 25.01 5.57 7.78
C ILE A 176 26.02 4.61 8.39
N ALA A 177 26.65 4.95 9.53
CA ALA A 177 27.67 4.13 10.18
C ALA A 177 27.17 2.75 10.60
N ASN A 178 25.90 2.65 11.00
CA ASN A 178 25.23 1.39 11.34
C ASN A 178 24.59 0.69 10.12
N SER A 179 24.99 1.07 8.90
CA SER A 179 24.56 0.44 7.63
C SER A 179 23.06 0.47 7.36
N CYS A 180 22.28 1.31 8.02
CA CYS A 180 20.83 1.45 7.77
C CYS A 180 20.56 1.89 6.32
N GLY A 181 21.43 2.75 5.77
CA GLY A 181 21.36 3.23 4.39
C GLY A 181 21.64 2.16 3.32
N ALA A 182 22.12 0.97 3.70
CA ALA A 182 22.28 -0.15 2.77
C ALA A 182 20.91 -0.76 2.38
N CYS A 183 19.92 -0.67 3.28
CA CYS A 183 18.57 -1.19 3.04
C CYS A 183 17.54 -0.08 2.80
N HIS A 184 17.70 1.10 3.41
CA HIS A 184 16.75 2.20 3.36
C HIS A 184 17.27 3.39 2.58
N GLU A 185 16.41 3.97 1.75
CA GLU A 185 16.67 5.24 1.09
C GLU A 185 16.19 6.41 1.96
N ILE A 186 17.00 7.51 1.98
CA ILE A 186 16.60 8.83 2.48
C ILE A 186 17.04 9.88 1.45
N GLY A 187 16.08 10.61 0.88
CA GLY A 187 16.31 11.68 -0.09
C GLY A 187 17.29 12.73 0.44
N GLY A 188 18.15 13.27 -0.44
CA GLY A 188 19.16 14.27 -0.07
C GLY A 188 20.36 13.70 0.71
N THR A 189 20.46 12.37 0.86
CA THR A 189 21.58 11.70 1.56
C THR A 189 22.26 10.63 0.69
N ASN A 190 23.33 10.00 1.23
CA ASN A 190 23.99 8.86 0.62
C ASN A 190 23.29 7.51 0.90
N ALA A 191 22.19 7.50 1.66
CA ALA A 191 21.37 6.31 1.89
C ALA A 191 20.52 6.04 0.65
N LYS A 192 20.82 4.96 -0.08
CA LYS A 192 20.21 4.61 -1.38
C LYS A 192 19.67 3.18 -1.43
N GLY A 193 19.57 2.52 -0.28
CA GLY A 193 19.07 1.16 -0.20
C GLY A 193 17.57 1.08 -0.57
N VAL A 194 17.20 0.02 -1.30
CA VAL A 194 15.83 -0.22 -1.77
C VAL A 194 15.23 -1.53 -1.23
N PHE A 195 15.96 -2.22 -0.37
CA PHE A 195 15.50 -3.48 0.24
C PHE A 195 14.45 -3.24 1.34
N GLY A 196 14.56 -2.13 2.05
CA GLY A 196 13.59 -1.65 3.03
C GLY A 196 12.84 -0.41 2.54
N PRO A 197 11.79 0.02 3.26
CA PRO A 197 11.02 1.21 2.92
C PRO A 197 11.88 2.46 2.76
N ASN A 198 11.53 3.32 1.79
CA ASN A 198 12.06 4.67 1.72
C ASN A 198 11.65 5.44 2.98
N LEU A 199 12.60 6.07 3.66
CA LEU A 199 12.40 6.75 4.94
C LEU A 199 12.41 8.28 4.83
N THR A 200 12.49 8.86 3.62
CA THR A 200 12.60 10.29 3.40
C THR A 200 11.56 11.10 4.18
N HIS A 201 10.32 10.64 4.21
CA HIS A 201 9.21 11.26 4.94
C HIS A 201 8.62 10.33 6.00
N PHE A 202 9.47 9.58 6.69
CA PHE A 202 9.05 8.58 7.67
C PHE A 202 8.21 9.18 8.81
N ALA A 203 8.60 10.35 9.32
CA ALA A 203 7.90 10.98 10.46
C ALA A 203 6.52 11.54 10.09
N SER A 204 6.20 11.67 8.80
CA SER A 204 4.86 12.07 8.35
C SER A 204 3.86 10.91 8.33
N ARG A 205 4.32 9.65 8.41
CA ARG A 205 3.46 8.47 8.44
C ARG A 205 2.80 8.28 9.79
N GLN A 206 1.58 7.75 9.77
CA GLN A 206 0.81 7.46 10.99
C GLN A 206 1.24 6.16 11.66
N THR A 207 1.81 5.22 10.88
CA THR A 207 2.17 3.88 11.35
C THR A 207 3.57 3.47 10.93
N LEU A 208 4.14 2.51 11.65
CA LEU A 208 5.39 1.83 11.32
C LEU A 208 5.17 0.31 11.14
N GLY A 209 6.18 -0.38 10.59
CA GLY A 209 6.16 -1.83 10.42
C GLY A 209 5.06 -2.37 9.49
N SER A 210 4.56 -1.57 8.52
CA SER A 210 3.40 -1.90 7.67
C SER A 210 2.09 -1.98 8.47
N GLY A 211 1.87 -0.99 9.32
CA GLY A 211 0.61 -0.82 10.05
C GLY A 211 0.52 -1.55 11.40
N VAL A 212 1.58 -2.24 11.85
CA VAL A 212 1.54 -3.03 13.09
C VAL A 212 1.57 -2.18 14.35
N ALA A 213 2.10 -0.96 14.29
CA ALA A 213 2.13 -0.05 15.43
C ALA A 213 1.98 1.41 14.98
N GLU A 214 1.52 2.27 15.88
CA GLU A 214 1.50 3.72 15.66
C GLU A 214 2.92 4.27 15.55
N ASN A 215 3.13 5.25 14.67
CA ASN A 215 4.41 5.94 14.53
C ASN A 215 4.57 7.00 15.61
N ASN A 216 4.84 6.56 16.81
CA ASN A 216 5.19 7.39 17.96
C ASN A 216 6.59 7.06 18.47
N GLU A 217 7.11 7.88 19.38
CA GLU A 217 8.48 7.72 19.89
C GLU A 217 8.71 6.38 20.58
N ALA A 218 7.77 5.93 21.41
CA ALA A 218 7.92 4.69 22.16
C ALA A 218 7.98 3.46 21.22
N ASN A 219 7.10 3.40 20.23
CA ASN A 219 7.08 2.31 19.24
C ASN A 219 8.29 2.38 18.30
N LEU A 220 8.73 3.56 17.88
CA LEU A 220 9.93 3.73 17.08
C LEU A 220 11.17 3.30 17.85
N ARG A 221 11.28 3.65 19.10
CA ARG A 221 12.34 3.20 20.02
C ARG A 221 12.38 1.67 20.11
N SER A 222 11.24 1.04 20.40
CA SER A 222 11.13 -0.41 20.45
C SER A 222 11.50 -1.07 19.11
N TRP A 223 11.07 -0.49 17.99
CA TRP A 223 11.41 -0.95 16.65
C TRP A 223 12.91 -0.87 16.35
N LEU A 224 13.59 0.20 16.77
CA LEU A 224 15.02 0.39 16.56
C LEU A 224 15.86 -0.50 17.50
N GLN A 225 15.37 -0.77 18.71
CA GLN A 225 16.02 -1.69 19.65
C GLN A 225 15.95 -3.13 19.15
N ASP A 226 14.75 -3.59 18.81
CA ASP A 226 14.54 -4.92 18.24
C ASP A 226 13.23 -4.96 17.44
N PRO A 227 13.27 -4.94 16.12
CA PRO A 227 12.07 -5.01 15.29
C PRO A 227 11.28 -6.31 15.48
N GLN A 228 11.93 -7.37 15.99
CA GLN A 228 11.30 -8.68 16.22
C GLN A 228 10.29 -8.63 17.38
N VAL A 229 10.37 -7.64 18.27
CA VAL A 229 9.38 -7.45 19.36
C VAL A 229 8.01 -7.06 18.80
N LEU A 230 7.97 -6.15 17.83
CA LEU A 230 6.72 -5.67 17.22
C LEU A 230 6.28 -6.51 16.02
N LYS A 231 7.23 -7.09 15.30
CA LYS A 231 6.97 -7.85 14.05
C LYS A 231 7.89 -9.07 13.95
N PRO A 232 7.64 -10.15 14.73
CA PRO A 232 8.48 -11.34 14.77
C PRO A 232 8.63 -12.01 13.40
N GLY A 233 9.86 -12.19 12.91
CA GLY A 233 10.13 -12.75 11.58
C GLY A 233 10.13 -11.72 10.44
N CYS A 234 10.10 -10.42 10.74
CA CYS A 234 10.39 -9.39 9.72
C CYS A 234 11.85 -9.47 9.26
N LEU A 235 12.12 -8.97 8.05
CA LEU A 235 13.46 -9.06 7.44
C LEU A 235 14.44 -8.01 7.97
N MET A 236 13.98 -6.99 8.69
CA MET A 236 14.85 -6.03 9.36
C MET A 236 15.54 -6.70 10.56
N PRO A 237 16.88 -6.80 10.57
CA PRO A 237 17.61 -7.42 11.66
C PRO A 237 17.65 -6.51 12.90
N ASN A 238 17.88 -7.12 14.08
CA ASN A 238 18.27 -6.35 15.26
C ASN A 238 19.69 -5.83 15.05
N MET A 239 19.83 -4.51 14.97
CA MET A 239 21.11 -3.85 14.72
C MET A 239 22.03 -3.75 15.96
N LYS A 240 21.53 -4.16 17.13
CA LYS A 240 22.26 -4.12 18.44
C LYS A 240 22.83 -2.73 18.73
N LEU A 241 22.05 -1.70 18.49
CA LEU A 241 22.43 -0.31 18.72
C LEU A 241 22.69 -0.05 20.19
N GLY A 242 23.80 0.62 20.51
CA GLY A 242 24.01 1.17 21.85
C GLY A 242 23.08 2.37 22.11
N ASP A 243 22.82 2.69 23.38
CA ASP A 243 21.86 3.72 23.78
C ASP A 243 22.06 5.06 23.07
N LYS A 244 23.30 5.54 22.98
CA LYS A 244 23.63 6.82 22.31
C LYS A 244 23.32 6.78 20.81
N GLN A 245 23.62 5.66 20.15
CA GLN A 245 23.34 5.47 18.72
C GLN A 245 21.83 5.44 18.48
N LEU A 246 21.11 4.69 19.30
CA LEU A 246 19.65 4.59 19.27
C LEU A 246 19.02 5.98 19.38
N GLU A 247 19.37 6.76 20.42
CA GLU A 247 18.80 8.10 20.63
C GLU A 247 19.08 9.05 19.47
N SER A 248 20.31 9.01 18.94
CA SER A 248 20.68 9.86 17.81
C SER A 248 19.89 9.51 16.55
N ILE A 249 19.77 8.21 16.22
CA ILE A 249 19.00 7.72 15.07
C ILE A 249 17.52 7.99 15.24
N LEU A 250 16.96 7.76 16.43
CA LEU A 250 15.56 8.05 16.76
C LEU A 250 15.24 9.51 16.53
N THR A 251 16.07 10.41 17.08
CA THR A 251 15.91 11.86 16.90
C THR A 251 15.95 12.23 15.43
N TYR A 252 16.90 11.71 14.68
CA TYR A 252 17.02 11.95 13.24
C TYR A 252 15.76 11.50 12.47
N LEU A 253 15.32 10.25 12.66
CA LEU A 253 14.17 9.73 11.93
C LEU A 253 12.87 10.52 12.21
N ARG A 254 12.73 11.09 13.40
CA ARG A 254 11.59 11.93 13.77
C ARG A 254 11.56 13.30 13.11
N THR A 255 12.66 13.75 12.53
CA THR A 255 12.72 15.00 11.76
C THR A 255 12.38 14.82 10.28
N LEU A 256 12.34 13.59 9.79
CA LEU A 256 12.06 13.25 8.40
C LEU A 256 10.55 13.39 8.07
N LYS A 257 10.08 14.62 7.95
CA LYS A 257 8.68 14.98 7.63
C LYS A 257 8.52 15.34 6.16
#